data_417d222f899177ee257f37c530f5a18a
#
_entry.id   417d222f899177ee257f37c530f5a18a
#
_cell.length_a   1.000
_cell.length_b   1.000
_cell.length_c   1.000
_cell.angle_alpha   90.00
_cell.angle_beta   90.00
_cell.angle_gamma   90.00
#
_symmetry.space_group_name_H-M   'P 1'
#
loop_
_entity.id
_entity.type
_entity.pdbx_description
1 polymer ?
#
loop_
_entity_poly.entity_id
_entity_poly.type
_entity_poly.pdbx_seq_one_letter_code
_entity_poly.pdbx_strand_id
1 'polypeptide(L)'
;MTRRSLTYIVALLSVLLLLASCNGKKRKSTTSATGNALSLIAVLPDGSLDNQALRDSITFYFGQPATILPQPEPMTDISFVEASNFVSFVRRVRNILYVSIDPETYSGPSVGLSRDDYASGQLIIHAKGRTLEDIYTLLQSRGDQLVQLIYTEELKRHQDYLEQTFSNPIRQLIEDSVGVTMNPPTGLDFTKAQRGLVWASNMDQSKRIDLVVYSIPYRNPNTFTEEYFTELRDSILGSIITGKYPGSQMTTTKRDAPPFNYYHGMTYLGDYRGELRGLWEMTNDMMGGAFVMQGMLDKSGRNLVIGEVFIYAPGEKQRNMLLNAEASLYTIRPIGADFRTHKMPNTMADLVVTPTPDGVEEEIPTE
;
A
#
# COMPACT_ATOMS: atom_id res chain seq x y z
N MET A 1 -21.85 15.50 -61.14
CA MET A 1 -20.87 16.10 -60.17
C MET A 1 -19.70 16.65 -60.93
N THR A 2 -19.48 17.95 -60.88
CA THR A 2 -18.45 18.63 -61.65
C THR A 2 -17.07 18.39 -60.96
N ARG A 3 -16.01 18.28 -61.77
CA ARG A 3 -14.63 18.07 -61.32
C ARG A 3 -14.21 19.01 -60.15
N ARG A 4 -14.77 20.20 -60.07
CA ARG A 4 -14.57 21.19 -59.00
C ARG A 4 -15.17 20.77 -57.64
N SER A 5 -16.34 20.12 -57.62
CA SER A 5 -16.98 19.64 -56.40
C SER A 5 -16.18 18.51 -55.75
N LEU A 6 -15.54 17.66 -56.53
CA LEU A 6 -14.71 16.57 -56.03
C LEU A 6 -13.41 17.10 -55.38
N THR A 7 -12.83 18.17 -55.92
CA THR A 7 -11.61 18.80 -55.36
C THR A 7 -11.88 19.43 -53.98
N TYR A 8 -13.03 20.07 -53.81
CA TYR A 8 -13.42 20.65 -52.51
C TYR A 8 -13.74 19.58 -51.45
N ILE A 9 -14.34 18.45 -51.82
CA ILE A 9 -14.62 17.35 -50.91
C ILE A 9 -13.31 16.70 -50.45
N VAL A 10 -12.34 16.48 -51.36
CA VAL A 10 -11.02 15.93 -51.01
C VAL A 10 -10.23 16.90 -50.14
N ALA A 11 -10.28 18.21 -50.42
CA ALA A 11 -9.63 19.21 -49.57
C ALA A 11 -10.27 19.30 -48.15
N LEU A 12 -11.59 19.19 -48.05
CA LEU A 12 -12.30 19.18 -46.78
C LEU A 12 -11.99 17.92 -45.96
N LEU A 13 -11.92 16.73 -46.61
CA LEU A 13 -11.54 15.48 -45.95
C LEU A 13 -10.07 15.50 -45.45
N SER A 14 -9.17 16.12 -46.21
CA SER A 14 -7.77 16.23 -45.78
C SER A 14 -7.59 17.17 -44.60
N VAL A 15 -8.39 18.25 -44.49
CA VAL A 15 -8.38 19.14 -43.31
C VAL A 15 -9.00 18.46 -42.08
N LEU A 16 -10.08 17.65 -42.25
CA LEU A 16 -10.63 16.85 -41.14
C LEU A 16 -9.66 15.79 -40.63
N LEU A 17 -8.89 15.14 -41.49
CA LEU A 17 -7.86 14.18 -41.12
C LEU A 17 -6.69 14.81 -40.36
N LEU A 18 -6.36 16.08 -40.64
CA LEU A 18 -5.32 16.80 -39.88
C LEU A 18 -5.79 17.25 -38.48
N LEU A 19 -7.09 17.47 -38.30
CA LEU A 19 -7.66 17.81 -36.98
C LEU A 19 -7.86 16.60 -36.07
N ALA A 20 -7.92 15.38 -36.59
CA ALA A 20 -8.00 14.15 -35.79
C ALA A 20 -6.67 13.68 -35.24
N SER A 21 -5.55 14.31 -35.63
CA SER A 21 -4.18 13.88 -35.23
C SER A 21 -3.67 14.46 -33.89
N CYS A 22 -4.48 15.27 -33.20
CA CYS A 22 -4.07 15.87 -31.92
C CYS A 22 -4.62 15.17 -30.66
N ASN A 23 -4.75 13.84 -30.70
CA ASN A 23 -4.82 13.07 -29.45
C ASN A 23 -3.40 12.67 -29.04
N GLY A 24 -2.65 13.65 -28.55
CA GLY A 24 -1.32 13.45 -27.99
C GLY A 24 -1.40 12.51 -26.77
N LYS A 25 -1.35 11.20 -27.00
CA LYS A 25 -0.98 10.27 -25.93
C LYS A 25 0.36 10.76 -25.39
N LYS A 26 0.36 11.33 -24.18
CA LYS A 26 1.61 11.63 -23.46
C LYS A 26 2.51 10.40 -23.60
N ARG A 27 3.69 10.55 -24.19
CA ARG A 27 4.67 9.46 -24.26
C ARG A 27 4.97 9.10 -22.81
N LYS A 28 4.59 7.88 -22.39
CA LYS A 28 4.99 7.36 -21.09
C LYS A 28 6.52 7.40 -21.00
N SER A 29 7.04 7.93 -19.92
CA SER A 29 8.48 7.92 -19.67
C SER A 29 8.96 6.46 -19.67
N THR A 30 10.06 6.19 -20.35
CA THR A 30 10.72 4.87 -20.34
C THR A 30 11.63 4.68 -19.13
N THR A 31 11.92 5.75 -18.40
CA THR A 31 12.78 5.72 -17.21
C THR A 31 11.94 5.42 -15.98
N SER A 32 12.34 4.43 -15.20
CA SER A 32 11.65 4.09 -13.96
C SER A 32 11.82 5.17 -12.89
N ALA A 33 10.81 5.32 -12.04
CA ALA A 33 10.88 6.18 -10.86
C ALA A 33 11.97 5.72 -9.90
N THR A 34 12.60 6.67 -9.22
CA THR A 34 13.74 6.43 -8.31
C THR A 34 13.36 6.69 -6.85
N GLY A 35 14.24 6.31 -5.93
CA GLY A 35 14.07 6.43 -4.49
C GLY A 35 13.61 5.13 -3.83
N ASN A 36 13.72 5.07 -2.51
CA ASN A 36 13.24 3.95 -1.71
C ASN A 36 11.71 3.95 -1.63
N ALA A 37 11.12 2.83 -1.27
CA ALA A 37 9.69 2.79 -0.97
C ALA A 37 9.34 3.86 0.07
N LEU A 38 8.20 4.52 -0.12
CA LEU A 38 7.72 5.61 0.74
C LEU A 38 8.63 6.86 0.82
N SER A 39 9.61 7.03 -0.08
CA SER A 39 10.28 8.33 -0.25
C SER A 39 9.33 9.34 -0.86
N LEU A 40 9.27 10.54 -0.29
CA LEU A 40 8.43 11.66 -0.72
C LEU A 40 9.27 12.91 -0.93
N ILE A 41 9.15 13.55 -2.08
CA ILE A 41 9.65 14.93 -2.30
C ILE A 41 8.46 15.89 -2.17
N ALA A 42 8.54 16.81 -1.21
CA ALA A 42 7.64 17.94 -1.10
C ALA A 42 8.25 19.14 -1.84
N VAL A 43 7.65 19.51 -2.97
CA VAL A 43 8.05 20.66 -3.77
C VAL A 43 7.26 21.86 -3.29
N LEU A 44 7.96 22.87 -2.77
CA LEU A 44 7.38 24.09 -2.20
C LEU A 44 7.52 25.25 -3.20
N PRO A 45 6.64 26.27 -3.12
CA PRO A 45 6.84 27.51 -3.84
C PRO A 45 8.21 28.13 -3.53
N ASP A 46 8.79 28.82 -4.49
CA ASP A 46 10.09 29.49 -4.31
C ASP A 46 10.03 30.52 -3.15
N GLY A 47 11.08 30.54 -2.33
CA GLY A 47 11.14 31.35 -1.11
C GLY A 47 10.35 30.77 0.08
N SER A 48 9.77 29.57 -0.06
CA SER A 48 9.00 28.92 1.02
C SER A 48 9.77 27.82 1.76
N LEU A 49 11.01 27.54 1.39
CA LEU A 49 11.79 26.47 2.03
C LEU A 49 12.04 26.74 3.52
N ASP A 50 12.20 27.99 3.91
CA ASP A 50 12.37 28.40 5.31
C ASP A 50 11.06 28.58 6.06
N ASN A 51 9.90 28.39 5.40
CA ASN A 51 8.60 28.42 6.07
C ASN A 51 8.41 27.17 6.93
N GLN A 52 8.79 27.30 8.21
CA GLN A 52 8.74 26.19 9.16
C GLN A 52 7.31 25.69 9.36
N ALA A 53 6.31 26.58 9.45
CA ALA A 53 4.92 26.18 9.66
C ALA A 53 4.36 25.33 8.51
N LEU A 54 4.73 25.64 7.26
CA LEU A 54 4.34 24.82 6.10
C LEU A 54 5.01 23.44 6.14
N ARG A 55 6.31 23.41 6.46
CA ARG A 55 7.05 22.14 6.58
C ARG A 55 6.54 21.29 7.72
N ASP A 56 6.25 21.87 8.87
CA ASP A 56 5.70 21.18 10.03
C ASP A 56 4.31 20.62 9.72
N SER A 57 3.44 21.38 9.03
CA SER A 57 2.13 20.92 8.60
C SER A 57 2.23 19.72 7.63
N ILE A 58 3.12 19.77 6.65
CA ILE A 58 3.35 18.63 5.74
C ILE A 58 3.91 17.44 6.54
N THR A 59 4.87 17.66 7.42
CA THR A 59 5.50 16.62 8.22
C THR A 59 4.50 15.97 9.19
N PHE A 60 3.58 16.75 9.74
CA PHE A 60 2.54 16.24 10.63
C PHE A 60 1.69 15.13 9.96
N TYR A 61 1.28 15.30 8.71
CA TYR A 61 0.49 14.29 8.00
C TYR A 61 1.36 13.20 7.38
N PHE A 62 2.36 13.56 6.60
CA PHE A 62 3.14 12.59 5.82
C PHE A 62 4.27 11.91 6.61
N GLY A 63 4.75 12.55 7.67
CA GLY A 63 5.78 12.02 8.56
C GLY A 63 5.24 11.38 9.84
N GLN A 64 3.92 11.24 9.99
CA GLN A 64 3.34 10.55 11.16
C GLN A 64 3.93 9.13 11.30
N PRO A 65 3.97 8.56 12.51
CA PRO A 65 4.48 7.22 12.70
C PRO A 65 3.72 6.20 11.85
N ALA A 66 4.44 5.33 11.16
CA ALA A 66 3.85 4.15 10.54
C ALA A 66 3.23 3.28 11.63
N THR A 67 2.00 2.82 11.37
CA THR A 67 1.27 2.02 12.36
C THR A 67 1.92 0.67 12.58
N ILE A 68 2.03 0.30 13.86
CA ILE A 68 2.36 -1.06 14.33
C ILE A 68 3.72 -1.54 13.85
N LEU A 69 4.74 -0.80 14.28
CA LEU A 69 6.13 -1.24 14.21
C LEU A 69 6.72 -1.27 15.62
N PRO A 70 7.67 -2.17 15.93
CA PRO A 70 8.32 -2.23 17.24
C PRO A 70 9.08 -0.96 17.61
N GLN A 71 9.53 -0.21 16.59
CA GLN A 71 10.19 1.08 16.74
C GLN A 71 9.46 2.10 15.85
N PRO A 72 9.25 3.33 16.33
CA PRO A 72 8.62 4.38 15.52
C PRO A 72 9.44 4.69 14.27
N GLU A 73 8.81 4.55 13.11
CA GLU A 73 9.35 5.00 11.83
C GLU A 73 8.32 5.94 11.18
N PRO A 74 8.73 7.00 10.48
CA PRO A 74 7.78 7.88 9.81
C PRO A 74 7.08 7.14 8.66
N MET A 75 5.83 7.48 8.38
CA MET A 75 5.07 6.88 7.27
C MET A 75 5.74 7.13 5.92
N THR A 76 6.32 8.32 5.72
CA THR A 76 7.15 8.62 4.54
C THR A 76 8.48 9.28 4.93
N ASP A 77 9.52 9.04 4.12
CA ASP A 77 10.79 9.75 4.23
C ASP A 77 10.70 11.04 3.40
N ILE A 78 10.46 12.19 4.05
CA ILE A 78 10.20 13.46 3.38
C ILE A 78 11.50 14.22 3.13
N SER A 79 11.63 14.73 1.91
CA SER A 79 12.64 15.74 1.55
C SER A 79 11.94 16.95 0.95
N PHE A 80 12.41 18.16 1.29
CA PHE A 80 11.83 19.42 0.81
C PHE A 80 12.72 20.05 -0.24
N VAL A 81 12.13 20.56 -1.33
CA VAL A 81 12.83 21.33 -2.37
C VAL A 81 11.95 22.48 -2.83
N GLU A 82 12.56 23.55 -3.33
CA GLU A 82 11.83 24.64 -3.98
C GLU A 82 11.52 24.28 -5.44
N ALA A 83 10.48 24.92 -5.99
CA ALA A 83 10.03 24.66 -7.36
C ALA A 83 11.13 24.93 -8.40
N SER A 84 11.97 25.97 -8.20
CA SER A 84 13.14 26.27 -9.03
C SER A 84 14.20 25.16 -9.02
N ASN A 85 14.31 24.41 -7.93
CA ASN A 85 15.25 23.30 -7.76
C ASN A 85 14.62 21.93 -8.12
N PHE A 86 13.35 21.91 -8.52
CA PHE A 86 12.67 20.70 -8.96
C PHE A 86 13.02 20.38 -10.42
N VAL A 87 14.24 19.89 -10.64
CA VAL A 87 14.84 19.63 -11.96
C VAL A 87 15.48 18.25 -12.05
N SER A 88 15.79 17.82 -13.28
CA SER A 88 16.60 16.63 -13.57
C SER A 88 16.19 15.36 -12.77
N PHE A 89 17.11 14.83 -11.94
CA PHE A 89 16.92 13.60 -11.19
C PHE A 89 15.85 13.73 -10.08
N VAL A 90 15.67 14.93 -9.51
CA VAL A 90 14.67 15.18 -8.46
C VAL A 90 13.26 14.93 -8.98
N ARG A 91 13.00 15.25 -10.26
CA ARG A 91 11.70 15.01 -10.92
C ARG A 91 11.34 13.53 -11.05
N ARG A 92 12.31 12.62 -10.91
CA ARG A 92 12.08 11.18 -11.11
C ARG A 92 11.80 10.42 -9.82
N VAL A 93 11.71 11.10 -8.68
CA VAL A 93 11.34 10.44 -7.42
C VAL A 93 9.93 9.91 -7.51
N ARG A 94 9.71 8.73 -6.90
CA ARG A 94 8.47 7.96 -7.04
C ARG A 94 7.22 8.62 -6.48
N ASN A 95 7.33 9.40 -5.40
CA ASN A 95 6.20 10.14 -4.84
C ASN A 95 6.57 11.62 -4.70
N ILE A 96 5.70 12.48 -5.19
CA ILE A 96 5.89 13.91 -5.17
C ILE A 96 4.62 14.57 -4.63
N LEU A 97 4.78 15.42 -3.62
CA LEU A 97 3.76 16.39 -3.21
C LEU A 97 4.17 17.75 -3.79
N TYR A 98 3.47 18.21 -4.80
CA TYR A 98 3.74 19.50 -5.45
C TYR A 98 2.78 20.56 -4.91
N VAL A 99 3.26 21.49 -4.13
CA VAL A 99 2.51 22.61 -3.55
C VAL A 99 2.54 23.79 -4.49
N SER A 100 1.38 24.28 -4.90
CA SER A 100 1.24 25.47 -5.78
C SER A 100 0.30 26.48 -5.15
N ILE A 101 0.77 27.71 -5.00
CA ILE A 101 0.00 28.83 -4.46
C ILE A 101 -0.06 29.91 -5.52
N ASP A 102 -1.28 30.22 -6.00
CA ASP A 102 -1.50 31.24 -7.02
C ASP A 102 -2.91 31.82 -6.89
N PRO A 103 -3.07 33.04 -6.37
CA PRO A 103 -4.38 33.67 -6.17
C PRO A 103 -5.09 34.03 -7.47
N GLU A 104 -4.37 34.13 -8.61
CA GLU A 104 -4.93 34.47 -9.92
C GLU A 104 -5.46 33.22 -10.65
N THR A 105 -4.81 32.07 -10.42
CA THR A 105 -5.12 30.82 -11.15
C THR A 105 -6.10 29.94 -10.39
N TYR A 106 -6.02 29.88 -9.05
CA TYR A 106 -6.84 28.96 -8.27
C TYR A 106 -8.03 29.65 -7.61
N SER A 107 -9.16 28.93 -7.51
CA SER A 107 -10.38 29.44 -6.84
C SER A 107 -10.43 29.07 -5.34
N GLY A 108 -9.57 28.18 -4.87
CA GLY A 108 -9.51 27.69 -3.49
C GLY A 108 -8.71 26.38 -3.38
N PRO A 109 -8.74 25.73 -2.20
CA PRO A 109 -8.00 24.49 -1.97
C PRO A 109 -8.47 23.36 -2.88
N SER A 110 -7.55 22.68 -3.55
CA SER A 110 -7.85 21.56 -4.43
C SER A 110 -6.67 20.61 -4.56
N VAL A 111 -6.97 19.33 -4.83
CA VAL A 111 -5.97 18.28 -5.08
C VAL A 111 -6.15 17.71 -6.49
N GLY A 112 -5.06 17.66 -7.24
CA GLY A 112 -4.95 16.93 -8.49
C GLY A 112 -3.99 15.74 -8.34
N LEU A 113 -4.20 14.71 -9.14
CA LEU A 113 -3.30 13.55 -9.20
C LEU A 113 -2.79 13.38 -10.63
N SER A 114 -1.51 13.10 -10.78
CA SER A 114 -0.93 12.66 -12.05
C SER A 114 0.04 11.52 -11.83
N ARG A 115 0.26 10.71 -12.87
CA ARG A 115 1.15 9.56 -12.85
C ARG A 115 2.03 9.53 -14.06
N ASP A 116 3.25 9.05 -13.87
CA ASP A 116 4.21 8.81 -14.95
C ASP A 116 4.61 10.08 -15.75
N ASP A 117 4.48 11.25 -15.15
CA ASP A 117 4.79 12.51 -15.85
C ASP A 117 6.28 12.63 -16.17
N TYR A 118 7.16 12.21 -15.29
CA TYR A 118 8.62 12.27 -15.48
C TYR A 118 9.29 10.89 -15.45
N ALA A 119 8.65 9.89 -14.80
CA ALA A 119 9.19 8.55 -14.67
C ALA A 119 8.06 7.53 -14.54
N SER A 120 8.26 6.33 -15.09
CA SER A 120 7.27 5.24 -14.98
C SER A 120 7.18 4.75 -13.53
N GLY A 121 5.95 4.57 -13.04
CA GLY A 121 5.68 4.20 -11.65
C GLY A 121 5.73 5.39 -10.69
N GLN A 122 5.53 6.60 -11.16
CA GLN A 122 5.52 7.82 -10.36
C GLN A 122 4.09 8.24 -9.99
N LEU A 123 3.91 8.73 -8.76
CA LEU A 123 2.72 9.45 -8.30
C LEU A 123 3.08 10.91 -8.00
N ILE A 124 2.32 11.86 -8.55
CA ILE A 124 2.40 13.27 -8.21
C ILE A 124 1.07 13.73 -7.64
N ILE A 125 1.10 14.26 -6.44
CA ILE A 125 -0.02 14.89 -5.75
C ILE A 125 0.15 16.39 -5.89
N HIS A 126 -0.77 17.05 -6.58
CA HIS A 126 -0.77 18.50 -6.75
C HIS A 126 -1.68 19.15 -5.71
N ALA A 127 -1.10 19.69 -4.65
CA ALA A 127 -1.79 20.49 -3.64
C ALA A 127 -1.84 21.96 -4.11
N LYS A 128 -3.03 22.48 -4.37
CA LYS A 128 -3.25 23.79 -5.00
C LYS A 128 -4.13 24.66 -4.12
N GLY A 129 -3.79 25.93 -4.03
CA GLY A 129 -4.56 26.91 -3.28
C GLY A 129 -4.25 28.35 -3.72
N ARG A 130 -5.10 29.30 -3.34
CA ARG A 130 -4.86 30.73 -3.52
C ARG A 130 -3.85 31.28 -2.53
N THR A 131 -3.85 30.68 -1.33
CA THR A 131 -3.09 31.14 -0.17
C THR A 131 -2.46 29.95 0.57
N LEU A 132 -1.57 30.22 1.51
CA LEU A 132 -1.05 29.19 2.43
C LEU A 132 -2.16 28.59 3.29
N GLU A 133 -3.17 29.37 3.68
CA GLU A 133 -4.30 28.89 4.46
C GLU A 133 -5.12 27.84 3.69
N ASP A 134 -5.25 27.99 2.37
CA ASP A 134 -5.89 26.97 1.53
C ASP A 134 -5.10 25.66 1.57
N ILE A 135 -3.77 25.72 1.60
CA ILE A 135 -2.91 24.52 1.71
C ILE A 135 -3.09 23.86 3.09
N TYR A 136 -3.13 24.63 4.18
CA TYR A 136 -3.38 24.09 5.52
C TYR A 136 -4.75 23.43 5.62
N THR A 137 -5.80 24.09 5.11
CA THR A 137 -7.17 23.55 5.04
C THR A 137 -7.20 22.23 4.23
N LEU A 138 -6.49 22.17 3.11
CA LEU A 138 -6.37 20.97 2.29
C LEU A 138 -5.71 19.84 3.06
N LEU A 139 -4.56 20.10 3.70
CA LEU A 139 -3.84 19.10 4.49
C LEU A 139 -4.70 18.61 5.67
N GLN A 140 -5.38 19.50 6.38
CA GLN A 140 -6.28 19.15 7.47
C GLN A 140 -7.44 18.25 7.01
N SER A 141 -8.02 18.52 5.85
CA SER A 141 -9.19 17.79 5.37
C SER A 141 -8.85 16.51 4.59
N ARG A 142 -7.63 16.39 4.06
CA ARG A 142 -7.26 15.31 3.13
C ARG A 142 -5.90 14.65 3.43
N GLY A 143 -5.13 15.16 4.37
CA GLY A 143 -3.76 14.70 4.64
C GLY A 143 -3.66 13.19 4.82
N ASP A 144 -4.50 12.61 5.68
CA ASP A 144 -4.51 11.16 5.95
C ASP A 144 -4.86 10.34 4.69
N GLN A 145 -5.81 10.81 3.88
CA GLN A 145 -6.16 10.16 2.61
C GLN A 145 -5.00 10.18 1.61
N LEU A 146 -4.24 11.28 1.58
CA LEU A 146 -3.09 11.42 0.70
C LEU A 146 -1.93 10.52 1.12
N VAL A 147 -1.69 10.37 2.43
CA VAL A 147 -0.72 9.41 2.96
C VAL A 147 -1.11 7.98 2.62
N GLN A 148 -2.37 7.63 2.82
CA GLN A 148 -2.89 6.31 2.49
C GLN A 148 -2.81 6.02 0.98
N LEU A 149 -3.02 7.04 0.14
CA LEU A 149 -2.82 6.93 -1.30
C LEU A 149 -1.37 6.57 -1.65
N ILE A 150 -0.38 7.23 -1.03
CA ILE A 150 1.05 6.92 -1.24
C ILE A 150 1.33 5.47 -0.83
N TYR A 151 0.85 5.04 0.34
CA TYR A 151 1.05 3.68 0.83
C TYR A 151 0.47 2.64 -0.15
N THR A 152 -0.76 2.85 -0.61
CA THR A 152 -1.43 1.96 -1.57
C THR A 152 -0.71 1.93 -2.93
N GLU A 153 -0.18 3.08 -3.39
CA GLU A 153 0.62 3.14 -4.61
C GLU A 153 1.91 2.31 -4.48
N GLU A 154 2.55 2.33 -3.30
CA GLU A 154 3.74 1.49 -3.06
C GLU A 154 3.38 0.00 -3.01
N LEU A 155 2.29 -0.39 -2.37
CA LEU A 155 1.79 -1.77 -2.40
C LEU A 155 1.56 -2.24 -3.84
N LYS A 156 0.90 -1.40 -4.66
CA LYS A 156 0.68 -1.71 -6.07
C LYS A 156 1.98 -1.91 -6.84
N ARG A 157 2.95 -0.99 -6.69
CA ARG A 157 4.26 -1.11 -7.36
C ARG A 157 4.95 -2.42 -7.00
N HIS A 158 4.86 -2.82 -5.74
CA HIS A 158 5.47 -4.06 -5.29
C HIS A 158 4.70 -5.29 -5.76
N GLN A 159 3.38 -5.25 -5.86
CA GLN A 159 2.59 -6.30 -6.49
C GLN A 159 2.95 -6.47 -7.97
N ASP A 160 3.09 -5.36 -8.72
CA ASP A 160 3.53 -5.39 -10.13
C ASP A 160 4.95 -5.99 -10.28
N TYR A 161 5.83 -5.72 -9.31
CA TYR A 161 7.16 -6.33 -9.24
C TYR A 161 7.08 -7.83 -8.96
N LEU A 162 6.27 -8.25 -7.97
CA LEU A 162 6.09 -9.65 -7.62
C LEU A 162 5.51 -10.47 -8.78
N GLU A 163 4.62 -9.90 -9.61
CA GLU A 163 4.09 -10.60 -10.78
C GLU A 163 5.18 -11.03 -11.76
N GLN A 164 6.31 -10.32 -11.78
CA GLN A 164 7.45 -10.62 -12.65
C GLN A 164 8.54 -11.45 -11.98
N THR A 165 8.56 -11.51 -10.64
CA THR A 165 9.71 -12.02 -9.87
C THR A 165 9.38 -13.05 -8.81
N PHE A 166 8.11 -13.45 -8.66
CA PHE A 166 7.67 -14.36 -7.60
C PHE A 166 8.39 -15.71 -7.61
N SER A 167 8.41 -16.37 -6.45
CA SER A 167 8.95 -17.72 -6.29
C SER A 167 7.97 -18.78 -6.81
N ASN A 168 8.24 -19.36 -7.95
CA ASN A 168 7.44 -20.46 -8.50
C ASN A 168 7.40 -21.71 -7.60
N PRO A 169 8.50 -22.16 -6.98
CA PRO A 169 8.47 -23.31 -6.08
C PRO A 169 7.52 -23.10 -4.90
N ILE A 170 7.54 -21.91 -4.27
CA ILE A 170 6.65 -21.60 -3.13
C ILE A 170 5.20 -21.49 -3.61
N ARG A 171 4.94 -20.86 -4.77
CA ARG A 171 3.60 -20.81 -5.36
C ARG A 171 3.05 -22.22 -5.53
N GLN A 172 3.80 -23.14 -6.12
CA GLN A 172 3.38 -24.52 -6.34
C GLN A 172 3.04 -25.23 -5.01
N LEU A 173 3.89 -25.06 -3.99
CA LEU A 173 3.60 -25.61 -2.65
C LEU A 173 2.30 -25.07 -2.07
N ILE A 174 1.99 -23.78 -2.27
CA ILE A 174 0.74 -23.17 -1.79
C ILE A 174 -0.46 -23.71 -2.57
N GLU A 175 -0.35 -23.84 -3.89
CA GLU A 175 -1.40 -24.40 -4.74
C GLU A 175 -1.73 -25.85 -4.36
N ASP A 176 -0.70 -26.67 -4.17
CA ASP A 176 -0.84 -28.10 -3.84
C ASP A 176 -1.35 -28.33 -2.41
N SER A 177 -0.92 -27.51 -1.46
CA SER A 177 -1.21 -27.73 -0.04
C SER A 177 -2.43 -26.99 0.45
N VAL A 178 -2.68 -25.76 -0.04
CA VAL A 178 -3.71 -24.84 0.48
C VAL A 178 -4.88 -24.67 -0.49
N GLY A 179 -4.63 -24.82 -1.80
CA GLY A 179 -5.67 -24.71 -2.83
C GLY A 179 -5.95 -23.28 -3.33
N VAL A 180 -5.02 -22.37 -3.13
CA VAL A 180 -5.06 -21.02 -3.68
C VAL A 180 -3.73 -20.71 -4.37
N THR A 181 -3.70 -19.66 -5.21
CA THR A 181 -2.45 -19.16 -5.79
C THR A 181 -2.11 -17.78 -5.25
N MET A 182 -0.83 -17.44 -5.27
CA MET A 182 -0.33 -16.10 -4.95
C MET A 182 1.03 -15.85 -5.62
N ASN A 183 1.57 -14.64 -5.44
CA ASN A 183 2.91 -14.27 -5.89
C ASN A 183 3.84 -14.13 -4.67
N PRO A 184 4.40 -15.22 -4.14
CA PRO A 184 5.27 -15.17 -2.97
C PRO A 184 6.63 -14.53 -3.34
N PRO A 185 7.25 -13.76 -2.42
CA PRO A 185 8.56 -13.19 -2.67
C PRO A 185 9.62 -14.28 -2.87
N THR A 186 10.68 -13.95 -3.61
CA THR A 186 11.89 -14.77 -3.73
C THR A 186 12.76 -14.64 -2.49
N GLY A 187 13.73 -15.54 -2.33
CA GLY A 187 14.69 -15.51 -1.21
C GLY A 187 14.15 -16.09 0.10
N LEU A 188 13.01 -16.76 0.07
CA LEU A 188 12.50 -17.55 1.19
C LEU A 188 12.91 -19.01 0.98
N ASP A 189 14.15 -19.36 1.33
CA ASP A 189 14.76 -20.63 0.97
C ASP A 189 14.36 -21.79 1.90
N PHE A 190 13.88 -21.49 3.11
CA PHE A 190 13.28 -22.47 4.01
C PHE A 190 11.80 -22.62 3.69
N THR A 191 11.35 -23.87 3.55
CA THR A 191 9.91 -24.16 3.38
C THR A 191 9.51 -25.36 4.24
N LYS A 192 8.32 -25.28 4.84
CA LYS A 192 7.64 -26.38 5.50
C LYS A 192 6.21 -26.42 5.00
N ALA A 193 5.82 -27.52 4.39
CA ALA A 193 4.48 -27.69 3.85
C ALA A 193 3.81 -28.94 4.41
N GLN A 194 2.53 -28.83 4.70
CA GLN A 194 1.63 -29.94 5.04
C GLN A 194 0.25 -29.62 4.48
N ARG A 195 -0.65 -30.62 4.48
CA ARG A 195 -2.01 -30.39 4.01
C ARG A 195 -2.66 -29.20 4.75
N GLY A 196 -3.09 -28.21 3.99
CA GLY A 196 -3.75 -27.01 4.48
C GLY A 196 -2.81 -25.94 5.04
N LEU A 197 -1.46 -26.10 4.96
CA LEU A 197 -0.53 -25.10 5.48
C LEU A 197 0.81 -25.12 4.73
N VAL A 198 1.32 -23.92 4.43
CA VAL A 198 2.69 -23.67 3.95
C VAL A 198 3.31 -22.57 4.79
N TRP A 199 4.53 -22.78 5.24
CA TRP A 199 5.39 -21.78 5.88
C TRP A 199 6.67 -21.67 5.06
N ALA A 200 7.03 -20.45 4.63
CA ALA A 200 8.27 -20.12 3.93
C ALA A 200 9.01 -19.00 4.67
N SER A 201 10.32 -19.07 4.73
CA SER A 201 11.17 -18.11 5.45
C SER A 201 12.54 -17.99 4.81
N ASN A 202 13.18 -16.83 4.93
CA ASN A 202 14.61 -16.71 4.62
C ASN A 202 15.51 -17.14 5.78
N MET A 203 14.95 -17.41 6.95
CA MET A 203 15.65 -17.83 8.18
C MET A 203 16.83 -16.94 8.57
N ASP A 204 16.87 -15.70 8.09
CA ASP A 204 17.92 -14.74 8.43
C ASP A 204 17.81 -14.31 9.88
N GLN A 205 18.93 -14.20 10.58
CA GLN A 205 18.96 -13.85 11.99
C GLN A 205 18.86 -12.36 12.27
N SER A 206 19.07 -11.53 11.24
CA SER A 206 19.07 -10.07 11.34
C SER A 206 17.92 -9.41 10.59
N LYS A 207 17.49 -9.98 9.46
CA LYS A 207 16.44 -9.44 8.56
C LYS A 207 15.52 -10.55 8.07
N ARG A 208 14.87 -11.19 9.02
CA ARG A 208 14.00 -12.32 8.75
C ARG A 208 12.64 -11.89 8.22
N ILE A 209 12.21 -12.55 7.15
CA ILE A 209 10.87 -12.46 6.58
C ILE A 209 10.27 -13.85 6.57
N ASP A 210 9.07 -13.97 7.07
CA ASP A 210 8.29 -15.20 7.06
C ASP A 210 6.96 -14.97 6.34
N LEU A 211 6.55 -15.95 5.55
CA LEU A 211 5.25 -16.05 4.90
C LEU A 211 4.59 -17.34 5.35
N VAL A 212 3.39 -17.26 5.92
CA VAL A 212 2.57 -18.40 6.27
C VAL A 212 1.24 -18.30 5.52
N VAL A 213 0.85 -19.37 4.83
CA VAL A 213 -0.46 -19.45 4.16
C VAL A 213 -1.14 -20.73 4.60
N TYR A 214 -2.38 -20.63 5.08
CA TYR A 214 -3.12 -21.81 5.51
C TYR A 214 -4.61 -21.70 5.25
N SER A 215 -5.31 -22.84 5.29
CA SER A 215 -6.74 -22.95 5.04
C SER A 215 -7.38 -23.81 6.11
N ILE A 216 -8.49 -23.32 6.67
CA ILE A 216 -9.30 -24.01 7.66
C ILE A 216 -10.78 -24.00 7.23
N PRO A 217 -11.61 -24.97 7.70
CA PRO A 217 -13.03 -24.95 7.41
C PRO A 217 -13.70 -23.68 7.95
N TYR A 218 -14.40 -22.96 7.09
CA TYR A 218 -15.25 -21.84 7.46
C TYR A 218 -16.58 -22.34 8.01
N ARG A 219 -16.96 -21.91 9.21
CA ARG A 219 -18.13 -22.46 9.92
C ARG A 219 -19.17 -21.41 10.30
N ASN A 220 -18.77 -20.14 10.40
CA ASN A 220 -19.57 -19.14 11.10
C ASN A 220 -19.28 -17.73 10.58
N PRO A 221 -20.30 -16.87 10.31
CA PRO A 221 -20.09 -15.47 9.96
C PRO A 221 -19.29 -14.64 10.98
N ASN A 222 -19.34 -15.03 12.27
CA ASN A 222 -18.58 -14.38 13.35
C ASN A 222 -17.07 -14.66 13.29
N THR A 223 -16.59 -15.32 12.24
CA THR A 223 -15.17 -15.56 12.00
C THR A 223 -14.39 -14.27 11.68
N PHE A 224 -15.05 -13.28 11.07
CA PHE A 224 -14.40 -12.02 10.71
C PHE A 224 -14.48 -11.02 11.87
N THR A 225 -13.77 -11.33 12.97
CA THR A 225 -13.61 -10.47 14.14
C THR A 225 -12.14 -10.44 14.56
N GLU A 226 -11.71 -9.36 15.24
CA GLU A 226 -10.36 -9.21 15.77
C GLU A 226 -10.00 -10.36 16.71
N GLU A 227 -10.94 -10.70 17.59
CA GLU A 227 -10.79 -11.77 18.58
C GLU A 227 -10.50 -13.12 17.93
N TYR A 228 -11.35 -13.50 16.95
CA TYR A 228 -11.18 -14.77 16.25
C TYR A 228 -9.86 -14.84 15.47
N PHE A 229 -9.48 -13.77 14.77
CA PHE A 229 -8.23 -13.72 14.02
C PHE A 229 -7.02 -13.82 14.95
N THR A 230 -7.05 -13.14 16.09
CA THR A 230 -5.98 -13.19 17.09
C THR A 230 -5.84 -14.59 17.70
N GLU A 231 -6.96 -15.20 18.13
CA GLU A 231 -6.94 -16.56 18.70
C GLU A 231 -6.51 -17.62 17.70
N LEU A 232 -7.02 -17.52 16.46
CA LEU A 232 -6.63 -18.41 15.38
C LEU A 232 -5.13 -18.32 15.08
N ARG A 233 -4.62 -17.10 14.97
CA ARG A 233 -3.21 -16.83 14.76
C ARG A 233 -2.36 -17.46 15.85
N ASP A 234 -2.65 -17.16 17.11
CA ASP A 234 -1.90 -17.66 18.26
C ASP A 234 -1.92 -19.21 18.33
N SER A 235 -3.06 -19.82 18.03
CA SER A 235 -3.22 -21.28 17.99
C SER A 235 -2.38 -21.92 16.89
N ILE A 236 -2.47 -21.41 15.65
CA ILE A 236 -1.78 -22.02 14.50
C ILE A 236 -0.27 -21.73 14.55
N LEU A 237 0.12 -20.44 14.67
CA LEU A 237 1.53 -20.08 14.63
C LEU A 237 2.27 -20.54 15.89
N GLY A 238 1.65 -20.50 17.06
CA GLY A 238 2.22 -21.06 18.30
C GLY A 238 2.52 -22.55 18.20
N SER A 239 1.74 -23.30 17.42
CA SER A 239 1.97 -24.75 17.23
C SER A 239 3.11 -25.09 16.27
N ILE A 240 3.41 -24.20 15.30
CA ILE A 240 4.39 -24.47 14.23
C ILE A 240 5.71 -23.71 14.39
N ILE A 241 5.68 -22.56 15.07
CA ILE A 241 6.83 -21.68 15.29
C ILE A 241 7.18 -21.72 16.77
N THR A 242 8.13 -22.58 17.07
CA THR A 242 8.66 -22.77 18.43
C THR A 242 9.98 -22.05 18.58
N GLY A 243 10.22 -21.49 19.76
CA GLY A 243 11.46 -20.81 20.09
C GLY A 243 12.57 -21.75 20.53
N LYS A 244 13.70 -21.16 20.91
CA LYS A 244 14.90 -21.86 21.37
C LYS A 244 14.69 -22.55 22.72
N TYR A 245 13.88 -21.97 23.60
CA TYR A 245 13.68 -22.46 24.96
C TYR A 245 12.46 -23.38 25.05
N PRO A 246 12.47 -24.37 25.97
CA PRO A 246 11.33 -25.25 26.18
C PRO A 246 10.05 -24.45 26.48
N GLY A 247 8.97 -24.75 25.75
CA GLY A 247 7.68 -24.08 25.89
C GLY A 247 7.62 -22.69 25.25
N SER A 248 8.68 -22.24 24.60
CA SER A 248 8.65 -20.99 23.82
C SER A 248 7.91 -21.19 22.52
N GLN A 249 6.93 -20.35 22.28
CA GLN A 249 6.08 -20.36 21.08
C GLN A 249 5.70 -18.93 20.67
N MET A 250 5.38 -18.74 19.40
CA MET A 250 4.92 -17.45 18.89
C MET A 250 3.52 -17.13 19.43
N THR A 251 3.31 -15.88 19.79
CA THR A 251 2.01 -15.33 20.20
C THR A 251 1.89 -13.88 19.74
N THR A 252 0.67 -13.36 19.75
CA THR A 252 0.40 -11.94 19.50
C THR A 252 0.71 -11.16 20.79
N THR A 253 1.45 -10.05 20.68
CA THR A 253 1.75 -9.18 21.81
C THR A 253 0.48 -8.46 22.27
N LYS A 254 0.10 -8.63 23.55
CA LYS A 254 -1.15 -8.10 24.14
C LYS A 254 -0.91 -7.00 25.17
N ARG A 255 0.34 -6.73 25.54
CA ARG A 255 0.73 -5.74 26.55
C ARG A 255 1.53 -4.62 25.93
N ASP A 256 1.32 -3.41 26.42
CA ASP A 256 2.08 -2.19 26.06
C ASP A 256 2.22 -1.93 24.56
N ALA A 257 1.45 -2.66 23.74
CA ALA A 257 1.48 -2.52 22.31
C ALA A 257 0.49 -1.43 21.87
N PRO A 258 0.75 -0.74 20.77
CA PRO A 258 -0.32 -0.08 20.07
C PRO A 258 -1.40 -1.13 19.79
N PRO A 259 -2.68 -0.75 19.89
CA PRO A 259 -3.79 -1.68 19.67
C PRO A 259 -3.63 -2.34 18.31
N PHE A 260 -4.12 -3.57 18.19
CA PHE A 260 -4.27 -4.20 16.89
C PHE A 260 -5.08 -3.30 15.99
N ASN A 261 -4.71 -3.20 14.71
CA ASN A 261 -5.61 -2.67 13.72
C ASN A 261 -6.30 -3.85 13.06
N TYR A 262 -7.58 -4.01 13.33
CA TYR A 262 -8.43 -4.95 12.64
C TYR A 262 -9.38 -4.19 11.69
N TYR A 263 -9.43 -4.65 10.46
CA TYR A 263 -10.31 -4.14 9.42
C TYR A 263 -10.93 -5.31 8.66
N HIS A 264 -12.17 -5.19 8.26
CA HIS A 264 -12.81 -6.13 7.35
C HIS A 264 -13.72 -5.40 6.35
N GLY A 265 -13.83 -5.94 5.15
CA GLY A 265 -14.68 -5.33 4.12
C GLY A 265 -14.44 -5.92 2.73
N MET A 266 -15.16 -5.35 1.77
CA MET A 266 -14.98 -5.69 0.37
C MET A 266 -13.72 -5.07 -0.19
N THR A 267 -12.88 -5.88 -0.82
CA THR A 267 -11.68 -5.39 -1.50
C THR A 267 -12.01 -4.87 -2.90
N TYR A 268 -11.04 -4.20 -3.51
CA TYR A 268 -11.11 -3.80 -4.92
C TYR A 268 -11.23 -4.99 -5.89
N LEU A 269 -10.91 -6.20 -5.45
CA LEU A 269 -11.08 -7.45 -6.22
C LEU A 269 -12.52 -7.97 -6.19
N GLY A 270 -13.37 -7.41 -5.33
CA GLY A 270 -14.74 -7.84 -5.10
C GLY A 270 -14.85 -9.07 -4.20
N ASP A 271 -13.80 -9.40 -3.44
CA ASP A 271 -13.81 -10.40 -2.38
C ASP A 271 -13.88 -9.71 -1.00
N TYR A 272 -14.41 -10.43 -0.02
CA TYR A 272 -14.46 -9.95 1.36
C TYR A 272 -13.23 -10.44 2.12
N ARG A 273 -12.51 -9.52 2.76
CA ARG A 273 -11.32 -9.83 3.56
C ARG A 273 -11.41 -9.23 4.95
N GLY A 274 -10.83 -9.95 5.93
CA GLY A 274 -10.41 -9.41 7.21
C GLY A 274 -8.90 -9.21 7.19
N GLU A 275 -8.41 -8.15 7.81
CA GLU A 275 -6.99 -7.87 7.97
C GLU A 275 -6.71 -7.53 9.43
N LEU A 276 -5.72 -8.21 10.01
CA LEU A 276 -5.20 -7.96 11.34
C LEU A 276 -3.73 -7.55 11.25
N ARG A 277 -3.38 -6.43 11.86
CA ARG A 277 -2.02 -5.93 11.99
C ARG A 277 -1.66 -5.85 13.46
N GLY A 278 -0.45 -6.26 13.83
CA GLY A 278 -0.02 -6.25 15.22
C GLY A 278 1.47 -6.51 15.38
N LEU A 279 1.85 -6.62 16.65
CA LEU A 279 3.18 -7.11 17.04
C LEU A 279 3.07 -8.55 17.51
N TRP A 280 4.09 -9.34 17.21
CA TRP A 280 4.26 -10.70 17.70
C TRP A 280 5.45 -10.77 18.65
N GLU A 281 5.40 -11.70 19.57
CA GLU A 281 6.50 -12.03 20.47
C GLU A 281 6.62 -13.54 20.64
N MET A 282 7.79 -13.99 21.10
CA MET A 282 7.97 -15.36 21.55
C MET A 282 7.76 -15.43 23.06
N THR A 283 6.95 -16.37 23.52
CA THR A 283 6.87 -16.64 24.97
C THR A 283 8.22 -17.11 25.48
N ASN A 284 8.67 -16.58 26.63
CA ASN A 284 9.95 -16.93 27.26
C ASN A 284 11.20 -16.64 26.39
N ASP A 285 11.11 -15.71 25.42
CA ASP A 285 12.23 -15.27 24.59
C ASP A 285 12.07 -13.78 24.29
N MET A 286 13.17 -13.13 23.86
CA MET A 286 13.22 -11.69 23.54
C MET A 286 12.92 -11.39 22.06
N MET A 287 12.51 -12.39 21.28
CA MET A 287 12.19 -12.21 19.87
C MET A 287 10.78 -11.64 19.70
N GLY A 288 10.66 -10.68 18.79
CA GLY A 288 9.37 -10.07 18.42
C GLY A 288 9.52 -9.18 17.19
N GLY A 289 8.39 -8.77 16.62
CA GLY A 289 8.39 -7.94 15.43
C GLY A 289 6.96 -7.58 15.00
N ALA A 290 6.83 -7.03 13.80
CA ALA A 290 5.55 -6.69 13.22
C ALA A 290 5.00 -7.83 12.34
N PHE A 291 3.67 -7.90 12.23
CA PHE A 291 2.98 -8.81 11.32
C PHE A 291 1.79 -8.15 10.63
N VAL A 292 1.43 -8.69 9.48
CA VAL A 292 0.17 -8.44 8.76
C VAL A 292 -0.44 -9.78 8.40
N MET A 293 -1.69 -9.99 8.78
CA MET A 293 -2.47 -11.19 8.50
C MET A 293 -3.72 -10.80 7.72
N GLN A 294 -4.03 -11.54 6.66
CA GLN A 294 -5.26 -11.38 5.89
C GLN A 294 -6.02 -12.70 5.81
N GLY A 295 -7.33 -12.62 5.93
CA GLY A 295 -8.24 -13.76 5.79
C GLY A 295 -9.31 -13.51 4.76
N MET A 296 -9.60 -14.52 3.93
CA MET A 296 -10.64 -14.48 2.91
C MET A 296 -11.29 -15.85 2.73
N LEU A 297 -12.48 -15.89 2.18
CA LEU A 297 -13.08 -17.17 1.81
C LEU A 297 -12.50 -17.69 0.48
N ASP A 298 -12.33 -19.01 0.40
CA ASP A 298 -12.00 -19.66 -0.85
C ASP A 298 -13.16 -19.53 -1.86
N LYS A 299 -12.92 -19.88 -3.12
CA LYS A 299 -13.94 -19.83 -4.18
C LYS A 299 -15.23 -20.62 -3.84
N SER A 300 -15.13 -21.63 -3.00
CA SER A 300 -16.28 -22.47 -2.61
C SER A 300 -17.07 -21.87 -1.44
N GLY A 301 -16.54 -20.86 -0.75
CA GLY A 301 -17.11 -20.29 0.47
C GLY A 301 -17.09 -21.24 1.67
N ARG A 302 -16.37 -22.37 1.58
CA ARG A 302 -16.33 -23.40 2.63
C ARG A 302 -15.08 -23.37 3.48
N ASN A 303 -14.04 -22.70 3.02
CA ASN A 303 -12.80 -22.56 3.75
C ASN A 303 -12.44 -21.10 3.92
N LEU A 304 -11.91 -20.78 5.09
CA LEU A 304 -11.21 -19.53 5.37
C LEU A 304 -9.73 -19.74 5.02
N VAL A 305 -9.24 -18.97 4.07
CA VAL A 305 -7.83 -18.92 3.69
C VAL A 305 -7.19 -17.76 4.41
N ILE A 306 -6.10 -18.01 5.09
CA ILE A 306 -5.29 -17.02 5.78
C ILE A 306 -3.93 -16.93 5.10
N GLY A 307 -3.48 -15.70 4.84
CA GLY A 307 -2.10 -15.37 4.54
C GLY A 307 -1.55 -14.43 5.60
N GLU A 308 -0.38 -14.71 6.10
CA GLU A 308 0.32 -13.86 7.05
C GLU A 308 1.78 -13.68 6.65
N VAL A 309 2.26 -12.44 6.79
CA VAL A 309 3.67 -12.12 6.78
C VAL A 309 4.05 -11.54 8.14
N PHE A 310 5.21 -11.95 8.65
CA PHE A 310 5.80 -11.35 9.83
C PHE A 310 7.30 -11.18 9.64
N ILE A 311 7.86 -10.21 10.34
CA ILE A 311 9.26 -9.83 10.20
C ILE A 311 9.94 -9.81 11.55
N TYR A 312 11.25 -10.10 11.54
CA TYR A 312 12.15 -9.93 12.67
C TYR A 312 13.41 -9.23 12.17
N ALA A 313 13.63 -8.00 12.64
CA ALA A 313 14.78 -7.19 12.22
C ALA A 313 15.18 -6.24 13.38
N PRO A 314 15.79 -6.78 14.44
CA PRO A 314 16.15 -6.00 15.63
C PRO A 314 17.19 -4.94 15.29
N GLY A 315 16.90 -3.68 15.67
CA GLY A 315 17.80 -2.55 15.42
C GLY A 315 17.81 -2.02 13.97
N GLU A 316 17.01 -2.58 13.08
CA GLU A 316 16.89 -2.18 11.69
C GLU A 316 15.54 -1.50 11.39
N LYS A 317 15.49 -0.73 10.31
CA LYS A 317 14.21 -0.18 9.81
C LYS A 317 13.33 -1.28 9.24
N GLN A 318 12.10 -1.38 9.72
CA GLN A 318 11.17 -2.47 9.43
C GLN A 318 10.04 -2.07 8.47
N ARG A 319 9.68 -0.78 8.39
CA ARG A 319 8.55 -0.29 7.60
C ARG A 319 8.56 -0.79 6.15
N ASN A 320 9.65 -0.56 5.43
CA ASN A 320 9.73 -0.94 4.02
C ASN A 320 9.83 -2.46 3.84
N MET A 321 10.43 -3.16 4.78
CA MET A 321 10.53 -4.61 4.78
C MET A 321 9.15 -5.26 4.95
N LEU A 322 8.36 -4.74 5.91
CA LEU A 322 6.98 -5.20 6.13
C LEU A 322 6.10 -4.90 4.91
N LEU A 323 6.12 -3.67 4.38
CA LEU A 323 5.36 -3.26 3.20
C LEU A 323 5.63 -4.17 1.99
N ASN A 324 6.90 -4.50 1.74
CA ASN A 324 7.27 -5.38 0.64
C ASN A 324 6.76 -6.81 0.82
N ALA A 325 6.83 -7.34 2.03
CA ALA A 325 6.28 -8.65 2.35
C ALA A 325 4.75 -8.67 2.28
N GLU A 326 4.11 -7.66 2.84
CA GLU A 326 2.66 -7.47 2.85
C GLU A 326 2.06 -7.44 1.45
N ALA A 327 2.72 -6.80 0.49
CA ALA A 327 2.24 -6.71 -0.89
C ALA A 327 1.92 -8.09 -1.50
N SER A 328 2.60 -9.15 -1.05
CA SER A 328 2.35 -10.52 -1.50
C SER A 328 0.98 -11.06 -1.07
N LEU A 329 0.47 -10.64 0.10
CA LEU A 329 -0.83 -11.09 0.62
C LEU A 329 -1.99 -10.64 -0.28
N TYR A 330 -1.89 -9.46 -0.87
CA TYR A 330 -2.90 -8.94 -1.80
C TYR A 330 -2.92 -9.69 -3.14
N THR A 331 -1.97 -10.57 -3.38
CA THR A 331 -1.90 -11.41 -4.57
C THR A 331 -2.57 -12.78 -4.39
N ILE A 332 -3.04 -13.11 -3.18
CA ILE A 332 -3.76 -14.36 -2.90
C ILE A 332 -5.09 -14.35 -3.64
N ARG A 333 -5.33 -15.40 -4.43
CA ARG A 333 -6.52 -15.54 -5.30
C ARG A 333 -6.83 -17.01 -5.61
N PRO A 334 -8.03 -17.33 -6.10
CA PRO A 334 -8.34 -18.68 -6.59
C PRO A 334 -7.38 -19.10 -7.71
N ILE A 335 -7.01 -20.38 -7.74
CA ILE A 335 -6.20 -20.95 -8.83
C ILE A 335 -6.93 -20.73 -10.16
N GLY A 336 -6.18 -20.25 -11.16
CA GLY A 336 -6.69 -19.92 -12.50
C GLY A 336 -7.37 -18.54 -12.60
N ALA A 337 -7.46 -17.78 -11.52
CA ALA A 337 -7.89 -16.39 -11.58
C ALA A 337 -6.78 -15.49 -12.10
N ASP A 338 -7.15 -14.48 -12.90
CA ASP A 338 -6.22 -13.48 -13.38
C ASP A 338 -5.59 -12.69 -12.24
N PHE A 339 -4.31 -12.37 -12.40
CA PHE A 339 -3.63 -11.45 -11.50
C PHE A 339 -4.23 -10.04 -11.65
N ARG A 340 -4.47 -9.40 -10.52
CA ARG A 340 -4.92 -8.00 -10.46
C ARG A 340 -4.18 -7.28 -9.36
N THR A 341 -3.79 -6.04 -9.64
CA THR A 341 -3.23 -5.14 -8.64
C THR A 341 -4.30 -4.19 -8.10
N HIS A 342 -3.96 -3.39 -7.10
CA HIS A 342 -4.82 -2.32 -6.60
C HIS A 342 -5.25 -1.40 -7.75
N LYS A 343 -6.55 -1.12 -7.81
CA LYS A 343 -7.09 -0.10 -8.72
C LYS A 343 -6.83 1.27 -8.10
N MET A 344 -5.90 1.99 -8.69
CA MET A 344 -5.55 3.32 -8.20
C MET A 344 -6.58 4.37 -8.64
N PRO A 345 -6.96 5.30 -7.76
CA PRO A 345 -7.82 6.41 -8.13
C PRO A 345 -7.11 7.33 -9.13
N ASN A 346 -7.85 7.80 -10.12
CA ASN A 346 -7.34 8.79 -11.07
C ASN A 346 -7.54 10.23 -10.57
N THR A 347 -8.55 10.42 -9.72
CA THR A 347 -8.88 11.70 -9.11
C THR A 347 -9.15 11.53 -7.63
N MET A 348 -9.15 12.63 -6.88
CA MET A 348 -9.53 12.60 -5.46
C MET A 348 -10.99 12.18 -5.22
N ALA A 349 -11.87 12.36 -6.21
CA ALA A 349 -13.25 11.89 -6.14
C ALA A 349 -13.37 10.35 -6.20
N ASP A 350 -12.38 9.69 -6.81
CA ASP A 350 -12.33 8.22 -6.88
C ASP A 350 -11.76 7.57 -5.60
N LEU A 351 -11.25 8.37 -4.66
CA LEU A 351 -10.83 7.86 -3.35
C LEU A 351 -12.08 7.45 -2.57
N VAL A 352 -12.33 6.15 -2.53
CA VAL A 352 -13.31 5.59 -1.60
C VAL A 352 -12.79 5.86 -0.19
N VAL A 353 -13.56 6.60 0.59
CA VAL A 353 -13.32 6.74 2.02
C VAL A 353 -13.46 5.34 2.60
N THR A 354 -12.35 4.70 2.96
CA THR A 354 -12.42 3.53 3.84
C THR A 354 -13.09 4.01 5.12
N PRO A 355 -14.19 3.39 5.57
CA PRO A 355 -14.79 3.78 6.83
C PRO A 355 -13.70 3.69 7.90
N THR A 356 -13.53 4.77 8.65
CA THR A 356 -12.81 4.73 9.91
C THR A 356 -13.43 3.61 10.73
N PRO A 357 -12.65 2.74 11.42
CA PRO A 357 -13.23 1.73 12.29
C PRO A 357 -14.26 2.40 13.19
N ASP A 358 -15.49 1.91 13.15
CA ASP A 358 -16.56 2.37 14.01
C ASP A 358 -16.13 2.27 15.47
N GLY A 359 -16.29 3.36 16.19
CA GLY A 359 -16.35 3.34 17.62
C GLY A 359 -15.39 4.26 18.34
N VAL A 360 -15.67 5.49 18.35
CA VAL A 360 -15.89 6.24 19.60
C VAL A 360 -16.89 7.35 19.25
N GLU A 361 -18.17 7.13 19.45
CA GLU A 361 -19.09 8.21 19.76
C GLU A 361 -18.63 8.78 21.10
N GLU A 362 -17.86 9.87 21.06
CA GLU A 362 -17.75 10.74 22.23
C GLU A 362 -19.15 11.30 22.51
N GLU A 363 -19.82 10.72 23.49
CA GLU A 363 -20.95 11.38 24.14
C GLU A 363 -20.45 12.73 24.65
N ILE A 364 -20.84 13.78 23.96
CA ILE A 364 -20.69 15.15 24.46
C ILE A 364 -21.60 15.26 25.70
N PRO A 365 -21.06 15.50 26.90
CA PRO A 365 -21.91 15.75 28.06
C PRO A 365 -22.66 17.04 27.82
N THR A 366 -23.99 16.94 27.73
CA THR A 366 -24.87 18.10 27.82
C THR A 366 -24.92 18.54 29.27
N GLU A 367 -24.35 19.68 29.61
CA GLU A 367 -24.77 20.58 30.64
C GLU A 367 -25.25 21.90 30.04
#